data_fa34cf2f4844e9707a73e7eeeb0b0d84
#
_entry.id   fa34cf2f4844e9707a73e7eeeb0b0d84
#
_cell.length_a   1.000
_cell.length_b   1.000
_cell.length_c   1.000
_cell.angle_alpha   90.00
_cell.angle_beta   90.00
_cell.angle_gamma   90.00
#
_symmetry.space_group_name_H-M   'P 1'
#
loop_
_entity.id
_entity.type
_entity.pdbx_description
1 polymer ?
#
loop_
_entity_poly.entity_id
_entity_poly.type
_entity_poly.pdbx_seq_one_letter_code
_entity_poly.pdbx_strand_id
1 'polypeptide(L)'
;MQKVWPRHRRWVKAHGCCVTGCDARAVDFAHLRSATNAGTGQRPHDIFGVSLCRTHHDEQHRLSTEAFGAKYGIDLWALAAEFARKSPDWEMRASLKLVDAAELDAG
;
A
#
# COMPACT_ATOMS: atom_id res chain seq x y z
N MET A 1 -1.99 10.78 -15.70
CA MET A 1 -1.54 11.13 -14.34
C MET A 1 -2.41 10.41 -13.32
N GLN A 2 -1.79 9.74 -12.37
CA GLN A 2 -2.56 9.02 -11.37
C GLN A 2 -3.10 9.97 -10.31
N LYS A 3 -4.29 9.67 -9.84
CA LYS A 3 -4.94 10.50 -8.84
C LYS A 3 -4.38 10.21 -7.45
N VAL A 4 -4.18 11.27 -6.69
CA VAL A 4 -3.76 11.20 -5.29
C VAL A 4 -5.00 11.21 -4.41
N TRP A 5 -5.00 10.43 -3.36
CA TRP A 5 -6.14 10.31 -2.44
C TRP A 5 -5.70 10.73 -1.03
N PRO A 6 -5.61 12.04 -0.75
CA PRO A 6 -5.04 12.52 0.53
C PRO A 6 -5.79 12.02 1.76
N ARG A 7 -7.11 11.92 1.69
CA ARG A 7 -7.91 11.42 2.81
C ARG A 7 -7.57 9.97 3.12
N HIS A 8 -7.44 9.15 2.08
CA HIS A 8 -7.06 7.76 2.24
C HIS A 8 -5.65 7.63 2.84
N ARG A 9 -4.70 8.41 2.33
CA ARG A 9 -3.32 8.39 2.84
C ARG A 9 -3.27 8.74 4.31
N ARG A 10 -3.97 9.80 4.73
CA ARG A 10 -4.00 10.21 6.12
C ARG A 10 -4.59 9.14 7.02
N TRP A 11 -5.67 8.52 6.56
CA TRP A 11 -6.35 7.48 7.31
C TRP A 11 -5.44 6.25 7.50
N VAL A 12 -4.76 5.83 6.44
CA VAL A 12 -3.83 4.70 6.53
C VAL A 12 -2.69 5.01 7.50
N LYS A 13 -2.10 6.20 7.40
CA LYS A 13 -0.99 6.58 8.28
C LYS A 13 -1.40 6.64 9.74
N ALA A 14 -2.66 6.94 10.02
CA ALA A 14 -3.15 7.02 11.39
C ALA A 14 -3.14 5.67 12.11
N HIS A 15 -3.02 4.57 11.38
CA HIS A 15 -2.94 3.23 11.97
C HIS A 15 -1.56 2.90 12.54
N GLY A 16 -0.57 3.75 12.34
CA GLY A 16 0.80 3.47 12.78
C GLY A 16 1.52 2.53 11.85
N CYS A 17 2.83 2.30 12.09
CA CYS A 17 3.61 1.38 11.29
C CYS A 17 3.03 -0.02 11.36
N CYS A 18 2.86 -0.67 10.21
CA CYS A 18 2.21 -1.99 10.17
C CYS A 18 3.13 -3.14 10.60
N VAL A 19 4.41 -2.88 10.85
CA VAL A 19 5.31 -3.90 11.37
C VAL A 19 4.96 -4.17 12.84
N THR A 20 4.70 -5.42 13.17
CA THR A 20 4.30 -5.81 14.52
C THR A 20 5.35 -5.36 15.54
N GLY A 21 4.88 -4.68 16.58
CA GLY A 21 5.76 -4.21 17.65
C GLY A 21 6.45 -2.88 17.38
N CYS A 22 6.27 -2.30 16.20
CA CYS A 22 6.87 -1.00 15.89
C CYS A 22 5.97 0.11 16.45
N ASP A 23 6.55 0.96 17.30
CA ASP A 23 5.82 2.07 17.91
C ASP A 23 6.28 3.44 17.40
N ALA A 24 6.91 3.47 16.25
CA ALA A 24 7.39 4.72 15.66
C ALA A 24 6.22 5.68 15.44
N ARG A 25 6.44 6.96 15.77
CA ARG A 25 5.39 7.98 15.69
C ARG A 25 5.25 8.57 14.29
N ALA A 26 6.36 8.71 13.58
CA ALA A 26 6.35 9.26 12.23
C ALA A 26 6.12 8.13 11.24
N VAL A 27 4.98 8.18 10.55
CA VAL A 27 4.56 7.12 9.65
C VAL A 27 4.34 7.68 8.25
N ASP A 28 4.88 6.99 7.25
CA ASP A 28 4.71 7.36 5.85
C ASP A 28 3.61 6.51 5.22
N PHE A 29 3.08 6.99 4.10
CA PHE A 29 2.23 6.18 3.24
C PHE A 29 3.13 5.52 2.20
N ALA A 30 3.30 4.21 2.29
CA ALA A 30 4.25 3.46 1.46
C ALA A 30 3.51 2.76 0.33
N HIS A 31 3.83 3.13 -0.91
CA HIS A 31 3.27 2.45 -2.08
C HIS A 31 3.92 1.08 -2.27
N LEU A 32 3.11 0.11 -2.68
CA LEU A 32 3.61 -1.23 -2.98
C LEU A 32 3.90 -1.36 -4.47
N ARG A 33 4.99 -2.04 -4.78
CA ARG A 33 5.40 -2.33 -6.15
C ARG A 33 5.80 -3.79 -6.24
N SER A 34 5.32 -4.47 -7.28
CA SER A 34 5.80 -5.81 -7.55
C SER A 34 7.10 -5.74 -8.34
N ALA A 35 7.90 -6.81 -8.27
CA ALA A 35 9.12 -6.89 -9.04
C ALA A 35 8.84 -6.82 -10.54
N THR A 36 7.70 -7.34 -10.97
CA THR A 36 7.33 -7.35 -12.38
C THR A 36 6.93 -5.98 -12.90
N ASN A 37 6.51 -5.07 -12.02
CA ASN A 37 6.07 -3.74 -12.43
C ASN A 37 7.15 -2.68 -12.28
N ALA A 38 8.24 -3.00 -11.61
CA ALA A 38 9.25 -2.01 -11.24
C ALA A 38 9.93 -1.37 -12.44
N GLY A 39 10.03 -2.08 -13.55
CA GLY A 39 10.71 -1.60 -14.74
C GLY A 39 9.81 -1.01 -15.80
N THR A 40 8.51 -0.91 -15.57
CA THR A 40 7.56 -0.48 -16.60
C THR A 40 7.33 1.02 -16.65
N GLY A 41 7.87 1.76 -15.71
CA GLY A 41 7.65 3.19 -15.62
C GLY A 41 6.29 3.58 -15.07
N GLN A 42 5.46 2.63 -14.70
CA GLN A 42 4.16 2.92 -14.14
C GLN A 42 4.30 3.40 -12.69
N ARG A 43 3.55 4.44 -12.36
CA ARG A 43 3.55 4.96 -10.99
C ARG A 43 2.67 4.10 -10.09
N PRO A 44 3.08 3.89 -8.83
CA PRO A 44 2.24 3.17 -7.88
C PRO A 44 0.92 3.90 -7.65
N HIS A 45 -0.15 3.14 -7.51
CA HIS A 45 -1.47 3.69 -7.25
C HIS A 45 -1.72 3.77 -5.74
N ASP A 46 -2.41 4.83 -5.29
CA ASP A 46 -2.71 4.98 -3.86
C ASP A 46 -3.57 3.86 -3.29
N ILE A 47 -4.28 3.11 -4.13
CA ILE A 47 -5.03 1.95 -3.67
C ILE A 47 -4.10 0.89 -3.05
N PHE A 48 -2.85 0.83 -3.52
CA PHE A 48 -1.89 -0.18 -3.08
C PHE A 48 -0.84 0.46 -2.18
N GLY A 49 -1.26 0.83 -0.98
CA GLY A 49 -0.35 1.43 -0.01
C GLY A 49 -0.60 0.94 1.40
N VAL A 50 0.45 0.98 2.21
CA VAL A 50 0.40 0.60 3.62
C VAL A 50 1.12 1.64 4.47
N SER A 51 0.98 1.53 5.78
CA SER A 51 1.61 2.45 6.72
C SER A 51 2.94 1.88 7.19
N LEU A 52 4.03 2.62 6.96
CA LEU A 52 5.36 2.23 7.41
C LEU A 52 6.09 3.44 7.96
N CYS A 53 6.80 3.28 9.07
CA CYS A 53 7.67 4.34 9.55
C CYS A 53 8.82 4.54 8.56
N ARG A 54 9.57 5.65 8.72
CA ARG A 54 10.65 5.98 7.79
C ARG A 54 11.65 4.84 7.65
N THR A 55 12.06 4.24 8.77
CA THR A 55 13.05 3.17 8.76
C THR A 55 12.56 1.94 7.99
N HIS A 56 11.34 1.49 8.26
CA HIS A 56 10.78 0.33 7.58
C HIS A 56 10.42 0.65 6.13
N HIS A 57 10.01 1.89 5.85
CA HIS A 57 9.74 2.33 4.49
C HIS A 57 11.01 2.27 3.62
N ASP A 58 12.14 2.76 4.17
CA ASP A 58 13.41 2.68 3.47
C ASP A 58 13.83 1.22 3.23
N GLU A 59 13.60 0.37 4.21
CA GLU A 59 13.92 -1.05 4.07
C GLU A 59 13.06 -1.71 3.00
N GLN A 60 11.77 -1.39 2.95
CA GLN A 60 10.86 -1.91 1.94
C GLN A 60 11.33 -1.51 0.53
N HIS A 61 11.86 -0.30 0.37
CA HIS A 61 12.41 0.13 -0.92
C HIS A 61 13.65 -0.68 -1.31
N ARG A 62 14.49 -1.06 -0.34
CA ARG A 62 15.70 -1.82 -0.63
C ARG A 62 15.42 -3.29 -0.91
N LEU A 63 14.43 -3.86 -0.24
CA LEU A 63 14.18 -5.30 -0.33
C LEU A 63 13.24 -5.65 -1.47
N SER A 64 12.19 -5.04 -1.67
CA SER A 64 11.02 -5.31 -2.48
C SER A 64 9.84 -5.59 -1.56
N THR A 65 8.65 -5.47 -2.10
CA THR A 65 7.43 -5.67 -1.31
C THR A 65 7.35 -7.11 -0.79
N GLU A 66 7.65 -8.07 -1.66
CA GLU A 66 7.54 -9.49 -1.32
C GLU A 66 8.60 -9.91 -0.31
N ALA A 67 9.85 -9.47 -0.50
CA ALA A 67 10.94 -9.83 0.41
C ALA A 67 10.74 -9.19 1.79
N PHE A 68 10.28 -7.94 1.81
CA PHE A 68 9.96 -7.26 3.07
C PHE A 68 8.85 -7.98 3.81
N GLY A 69 7.79 -8.35 3.09
CA GLY A 69 6.68 -9.09 3.69
C GLY A 69 7.12 -10.42 4.28
N ALA A 70 7.97 -11.14 3.56
CA ALA A 70 8.49 -12.42 4.04
C ALA A 70 9.32 -12.24 5.32
N LYS A 71 10.13 -11.18 5.36
CA LYS A 71 10.97 -10.90 6.53
C LYS A 71 10.16 -10.67 7.80
N TYR A 72 9.06 -9.94 7.68
CA TYR A 72 8.25 -9.54 8.84
C TYR A 72 6.98 -10.35 9.01
N GLY A 73 6.75 -11.35 8.15
CA GLY A 73 5.56 -12.19 8.25
C GLY A 73 4.27 -11.45 7.92
N ILE A 74 4.31 -10.50 7.01
CA ILE A 74 3.17 -9.66 6.63
C ILE A 74 2.88 -9.82 5.15
N ASP A 75 1.62 -10.10 4.81
CA ASP A 75 1.18 -10.01 3.41
C ASP A 75 0.79 -8.57 3.12
N LEU A 76 1.73 -7.79 2.60
CA LEU A 76 1.51 -6.36 2.37
C LEU A 76 0.42 -6.10 1.35
N TRP A 77 0.31 -6.93 0.31
CA TRP A 77 -0.74 -6.76 -0.69
C TRP A 77 -2.12 -6.97 -0.09
N ALA A 78 -2.28 -7.99 0.75
CA ALA A 78 -3.54 -8.23 1.43
C ALA A 78 -3.89 -7.10 2.38
N LEU A 79 -2.88 -6.56 3.09
CA LEU A 79 -3.09 -5.44 3.99
C LEU A 79 -3.51 -4.18 3.24
N ALA A 80 -2.86 -3.90 2.11
CA ALA A 80 -3.22 -2.75 1.29
C ALA A 80 -4.65 -2.87 0.77
N ALA A 81 -5.04 -4.07 0.33
CA ALA A 81 -6.40 -4.31 -0.15
C ALA A 81 -7.42 -4.10 0.97
N GLU A 82 -7.09 -4.53 2.19
CA GLU A 82 -7.97 -4.33 3.32
C GLU A 82 -8.12 -2.84 3.66
N PHE A 83 -7.01 -2.10 3.69
CA PHE A 83 -7.08 -0.65 3.88
C PHE A 83 -7.95 0.01 2.81
N ALA A 84 -7.78 -0.38 1.56
CA ALA A 84 -8.55 0.21 0.46
C ALA A 84 -10.05 -0.05 0.63
N ARG A 85 -10.43 -1.27 1.01
CA ARG A 85 -11.83 -1.62 1.18
C ARG A 85 -12.47 -0.90 2.36
N LYS A 86 -11.70 -0.63 3.42
CA LYS A 86 -12.21 -0.02 4.65
C LYS A 86 -12.01 1.49 4.69
N SER A 87 -11.43 2.08 3.66
CA SER A 87 -11.12 3.50 3.61
C SER A 87 -12.38 4.35 3.79
N PRO A 88 -12.29 5.48 4.53
CA PRO A 88 -13.39 6.43 4.59
C PRO A 88 -13.54 7.25 3.30
N ASP A 89 -12.59 7.17 2.39
CA ASP A 89 -12.64 7.90 1.13
C ASP A 89 -13.49 7.13 0.14
N TRP A 90 -14.76 7.52 0.03
CA TRP A 90 -15.73 6.82 -0.81
C TRP A 90 -15.38 6.90 -2.30
N GLU A 91 -14.76 7.99 -2.74
CA GLU A 91 -14.35 8.11 -4.14
C GLU A 91 -13.26 7.10 -4.47
N MET A 92 -12.30 6.95 -3.56
CA MET A 92 -11.24 5.97 -3.73
C MET A 92 -11.82 4.56 -3.76
N ARG A 93 -12.80 4.25 -2.90
CA ARG A 93 -13.44 2.93 -2.91
C ARG A 93 -14.19 2.67 -4.20
N ALA A 94 -14.77 3.68 -4.81
CA ALA A 94 -15.40 3.53 -6.11
C ALA A 94 -14.38 3.16 -7.19
N SER A 95 -13.18 3.77 -7.13
CA SER A 95 -12.09 3.40 -8.04
C SER A 95 -11.62 1.97 -7.81
N LEU A 96 -11.63 1.51 -6.55
CA LEU A 96 -11.24 0.14 -6.22
C LEU A 96 -12.12 -0.89 -6.91
N LYS A 97 -13.40 -0.64 -7.02
CA LYS A 97 -14.32 -1.56 -7.71
C LYS A 97 -13.90 -1.79 -9.16
N LEU A 98 -13.44 -0.76 -9.84
CA LEU A 98 -12.97 -0.88 -11.21
C LEU A 98 -11.69 -1.71 -11.30
N VAL A 99 -10.79 -1.53 -10.34
CA VAL A 99 -9.55 -2.30 -10.28
C VAL A 99 -9.87 -3.77 -10.03
N ASP A 100 -10.73 -4.06 -9.07
CA ASP A 100 -11.12 -5.45 -8.75
C ASP A 100 -11.76 -6.13 -9.96
N ALA A 101 -12.63 -5.42 -10.67
CA ALA A 101 -13.28 -5.99 -11.86
C ALA A 101 -12.25 -6.31 -12.94
N ALA A 102 -11.26 -5.45 -13.14
CA ALA A 102 -10.22 -5.67 -14.11
C ALA A 102 -9.35 -6.88 -13.74
N GLU A 103 -9.05 -7.05 -12.47
CA GLU A 103 -8.27 -8.19 -11.99
C GLU A 103 -9.05 -9.50 -12.16
N LEU A 104 -10.34 -9.48 -11.88
CA LEU A 104 -11.18 -10.67 -12.07
C LEU A 104 -11.24 -11.06 -13.53
N ASP A 105 -11.34 -10.09 -14.44
CA ASP A 105 -11.36 -10.37 -15.87
C ASP A 105 -10.01 -10.89 -16.35
N ALA A 106 -8.93 -10.47 -15.77
CA ALA A 106 -7.60 -10.91 -16.14
C ALA A 106 -7.24 -12.29 -15.56
N GLY A 107 -7.89 -12.66 -14.51
CA GLY A 107 -7.62 -13.91 -13.82
C GLY A 107 -8.47 -15.04 -14.33
#